data_04ccaa4d42ab7bb7704662a85b95d874
#
_entry.id   04ccaa4d42ab7bb7704662a85b95d874
#
_cell.length_a   1.000
_cell.length_b   1.000
_cell.length_c   1.000
_cell.angle_alpha   90.00
_cell.angle_beta   90.00
_cell.angle_gamma   90.00
#
_symmetry.space_group_name_H-M   'P 1'
#
loop_
_entity.id
_entity.type
_entity.pdbx_description
1 polymer ?
#
loop_
_entity_poly.entity_id
_entity_poly.type
_entity_poly.pdbx_seq_one_letter_code
_entity_poly.pdbx_strand_id
1 'polypeptide(L)'
;MFCWEHPKRIFPQYPDLTRQQFSIWEGVSHGFLGKMSPSFPGIAPTILASRSIGLNYPTIAGMLVLPFMGFFYPGNPEEAYVRAYETAFFDIGYAREATALLSAAQSLAVIGCEPDFVIEEILNLDPLSLGGSFGKPYVIASLPDFLLDAKSLTGVDLAKYLSKRLSHYNVFDPFRAIVIALLVSRAHSDDPWLALQVAVNQWDLGQNGSPRRFADVDCYASITGSLLGAFCGSGSLPLQQVEKVLESNRQVYNIDIEITAKRFIDLILQLSSD
;
A
#
# COMPACT_ATOMS: atom_id res chain seq x y z
N MET A 1 -1.98 -16.20 -10.63
CA MET A 1 -2.21 -17.27 -9.66
C MET A 1 -0.87 -17.64 -9.04
N PHE A 2 -0.60 -17.19 -7.82
CA PHE A 2 0.61 -17.59 -7.11
C PHE A 2 0.60 -19.11 -6.96
N CYS A 3 1.66 -19.77 -7.39
CA CYS A 3 1.76 -21.22 -7.30
C CYS A 3 2.29 -21.59 -5.92
N TRP A 4 1.42 -21.62 -4.92
CA TRP A 4 1.71 -21.96 -3.52
C TRP A 4 2.33 -23.34 -3.36
N GLU A 5 2.09 -24.21 -4.33
CA GLU A 5 2.51 -25.61 -4.29
C GLU A 5 3.99 -25.83 -4.65
N HIS A 6 4.67 -24.81 -5.23
CA HIS A 6 6.03 -24.95 -5.74
C HIS A 6 6.98 -23.79 -5.38
N PRO A 7 7.14 -23.43 -4.10
CA PRO A 7 8.05 -22.34 -3.73
C PRO A 7 9.51 -22.58 -4.15
N LYS A 8 9.96 -23.84 -4.18
CA LYS A 8 11.30 -24.21 -4.68
C LYS A 8 11.53 -23.89 -6.16
N ARG A 9 10.43 -23.76 -6.93
CA ARG A 9 10.51 -23.41 -8.34
C ARG A 9 10.82 -21.93 -8.55
N ILE A 10 10.37 -21.08 -7.61
CA ILE A 10 10.58 -19.63 -7.67
C ILE A 10 11.90 -19.22 -7.06
N PHE A 11 12.31 -19.86 -5.95
CA PHE A 11 13.55 -19.54 -5.22
C PHE A 11 14.38 -20.79 -4.94
N PRO A 12 14.88 -21.49 -5.97
CA PRO A 12 15.60 -22.75 -5.77
C PRO A 12 16.89 -22.58 -4.96
N GLN A 13 17.50 -21.39 -4.99
CA GLN A 13 18.75 -21.07 -4.29
C GLN A 13 18.56 -20.78 -2.78
N TYR A 14 17.32 -20.58 -2.31
CA TYR A 14 17.01 -20.24 -0.92
C TYR A 14 15.91 -21.13 -0.33
N PRO A 15 16.14 -22.46 -0.24
CA PRO A 15 15.05 -23.38 0.15
C PRO A 15 14.53 -23.17 1.56
N ASP A 16 15.37 -22.75 2.51
CA ASP A 16 14.96 -22.54 3.89
C ASP A 16 14.22 -21.22 4.08
N LEU A 17 14.71 -20.15 3.45
CA LEU A 17 14.00 -18.86 3.41
C LEU A 17 12.64 -19.02 2.76
N THR A 18 12.58 -19.76 1.65
CA THR A 18 11.35 -20.05 0.93
C THR A 18 10.33 -20.79 1.82
N ARG A 19 10.79 -21.75 2.63
CA ARG A 19 9.90 -22.51 3.54
C ARG A 19 9.29 -21.60 4.60
N GLN A 20 10.07 -20.72 5.21
CA GLN A 20 9.59 -19.77 6.21
C GLN A 20 8.60 -18.77 5.61
N GLN A 21 8.93 -18.18 4.47
CA GLN A 21 8.04 -17.26 3.77
C GLN A 21 6.77 -17.97 3.28
N PHE A 22 6.89 -19.19 2.79
CA PHE A 22 5.74 -19.97 2.35
C PHE A 22 4.73 -20.21 3.47
N SER A 23 5.17 -20.50 4.69
CA SER A 23 4.26 -20.71 5.83
C SER A 23 3.48 -19.44 6.19
N ILE A 24 4.10 -18.26 6.04
CA ILE A 24 3.42 -16.97 6.22
C ILE A 24 2.36 -16.76 5.14
N TRP A 25 2.74 -16.92 3.88
CA TRP A 25 1.84 -16.71 2.75
C TRP A 25 0.75 -17.78 2.63
N GLU A 26 1.01 -18.99 3.09
CA GLU A 26 -0.01 -20.04 3.20
C GLU A 26 -1.16 -19.58 4.10
N GLY A 27 -0.85 -19.05 5.28
CA GLY A 27 -1.86 -18.53 6.20
C GLY A 27 -2.66 -17.39 5.60
N VAL A 28 -1.99 -16.43 4.95
CA VAL A 28 -2.65 -15.29 4.29
C VAL A 28 -3.56 -15.77 3.16
N SER A 29 -3.09 -16.65 2.28
CA SER A 29 -3.91 -17.13 1.16
C SER A 29 -5.10 -17.98 1.60
N HIS A 30 -4.95 -18.80 2.63
CA HIS A 30 -6.09 -19.53 3.21
C HIS A 30 -7.13 -18.55 3.78
N GLY A 31 -6.69 -17.44 4.39
CA GLY A 31 -7.56 -16.37 4.84
C GLY A 31 -8.38 -15.77 3.70
N PHE A 32 -7.72 -15.37 2.60
CA PHE A 32 -8.40 -14.82 1.42
C PHE A 32 -9.35 -15.81 0.75
N LEU A 33 -8.97 -17.07 0.66
CA LEU A 33 -9.80 -18.11 0.04
C LEU A 33 -10.92 -18.61 0.96
N GLY A 34 -10.96 -18.19 2.22
CA GLY A 34 -11.91 -18.68 3.22
C GLY A 34 -11.77 -20.19 3.49
N LYS A 35 -10.62 -20.79 3.19
CA LYS A 35 -10.38 -22.23 3.30
C LYS A 35 -9.57 -22.57 4.53
N MET A 36 -9.97 -23.65 5.21
CA MET A 36 -9.19 -24.22 6.30
C MET A 36 -7.85 -24.75 5.81
N SER A 37 -6.76 -24.38 6.48
CA SER A 37 -5.44 -24.93 6.18
C SER A 37 -5.33 -26.37 6.68
N PRO A 38 -4.88 -27.34 5.86
CA PRO A 38 -4.58 -28.69 6.31
C PRO A 38 -3.54 -28.74 7.43
N SER A 39 -2.59 -27.80 7.44
CA SER A 39 -1.54 -27.73 8.46
C SER A 39 -2.04 -27.20 9.81
N PHE A 40 -3.18 -26.51 9.83
CA PHE A 40 -3.76 -25.88 11.01
C PHE A 40 -5.27 -26.14 11.11
N PRO A 41 -5.67 -27.41 11.26
CA PRO A 41 -7.09 -27.78 11.35
C PRO A 41 -7.71 -27.14 12.61
N GLY A 42 -8.90 -26.58 12.44
CA GLY A 42 -9.63 -25.94 13.55
C GLY A 42 -9.31 -24.47 13.78
N ILE A 43 -8.37 -23.88 13.05
CA ILE A 43 -8.12 -22.42 13.09
C ILE A 43 -8.89 -21.76 11.94
N ALA A 44 -9.75 -20.79 12.28
CA ALA A 44 -10.46 -20.02 11.26
C ALA A 44 -9.48 -19.34 10.29
N PRO A 45 -9.75 -19.34 8.96
CA PRO A 45 -8.82 -18.79 7.96
C PRO A 45 -8.36 -17.37 8.23
N THR A 46 -9.26 -16.48 8.65
CA THR A 46 -8.92 -15.09 8.98
C THR A 46 -8.00 -14.97 10.21
N ILE A 47 -8.20 -15.84 11.21
CA ILE A 47 -7.34 -15.89 12.39
C ILE A 47 -5.96 -16.43 12.01
N LEU A 48 -5.91 -17.45 11.16
CA LEU A 48 -4.65 -17.99 10.66
C LEU A 48 -3.86 -16.93 9.90
N ALA A 49 -4.52 -16.20 9.00
CA ALA A 49 -3.90 -15.13 8.23
C ALA A 49 -3.31 -14.03 9.13
N SER A 50 -4.08 -13.54 10.12
CA SER A 50 -3.61 -12.51 11.04
C SER A 50 -2.42 -12.95 11.92
N ARG A 51 -2.36 -14.25 12.25
CA ARG A 51 -1.24 -14.83 13.01
C ARG A 51 -0.02 -15.13 12.16
N SER A 52 -0.21 -15.44 10.87
CA SER A 52 0.87 -15.87 9.97
C SER A 52 1.84 -14.75 9.65
N ILE A 53 1.40 -13.49 9.60
CA ILE A 53 2.27 -12.34 9.44
C ILE A 53 3.18 -12.15 10.68
N GLY A 54 2.82 -12.76 11.81
CA GLY A 54 3.71 -12.98 12.96
C GLY A 54 4.18 -11.72 13.68
N LEU A 55 3.68 -10.57 13.26
CA LEU A 55 4.07 -9.28 13.79
C LEU A 55 2.95 -8.81 14.73
N ASN A 56 3.25 -8.76 16.01
CA ASN A 56 2.32 -8.25 17.01
C ASN A 56 2.26 -6.70 17.02
N TYR A 57 2.54 -6.07 15.89
CA TYR A 57 2.50 -4.62 15.72
C TYR A 57 2.00 -4.25 14.30
N PRO A 58 1.43 -3.04 14.13
CA PRO A 58 0.94 -2.57 12.84
C PRO A 58 2.06 -2.52 11.79
N THR A 59 1.77 -3.03 10.58
CA THR A 59 2.71 -3.03 9.44
C THR A 59 2.03 -2.57 8.16
N ILE A 60 2.83 -2.33 7.13
CA ILE A 60 2.39 -1.88 5.80
C ILE A 60 1.89 -3.00 4.89
N ALA A 61 1.68 -4.21 5.40
CA ALA A 61 1.38 -5.37 4.57
C ALA A 61 0.09 -5.20 3.72
N GLY A 62 -0.98 -4.70 4.33
CA GLY A 62 -2.23 -4.43 3.61
C GLY A 62 -2.09 -3.34 2.56
N MET A 63 -1.31 -2.31 2.86
CA MET A 63 -1.06 -1.20 1.94
C MET A 63 -0.31 -1.62 0.66
N LEU A 64 0.37 -2.77 0.68
CA LEU A 64 1.04 -3.32 -0.51
C LEU A 64 0.11 -4.15 -1.39
N VAL A 65 -0.94 -4.74 -0.83
CA VAL A 65 -1.76 -5.74 -1.55
C VAL A 65 -3.22 -5.32 -1.76
N LEU A 66 -3.75 -4.35 -1.02
CA LEU A 66 -5.18 -4.01 -1.06
C LEU A 66 -5.54 -2.63 -1.65
N PRO A 67 -4.61 -1.71 -1.96
CA PRO A 67 -5.02 -0.39 -2.45
C PRO A 67 -5.87 -0.45 -3.70
N PHE A 68 -5.67 -1.47 -4.56
CA PHE A 68 -6.48 -1.68 -5.75
C PHE A 68 -8.00 -1.79 -5.48
N MET A 69 -8.41 -2.00 -4.23
CA MET A 69 -9.83 -1.96 -3.84
C MET A 69 -10.48 -0.63 -4.21
N GLY A 70 -9.72 0.48 -4.21
CA GLY A 70 -10.21 1.78 -4.68
C GLY A 70 -10.69 1.77 -6.13
N PHE A 71 -10.10 0.95 -6.98
CA PHE A 71 -10.51 0.85 -8.40
C PHE A 71 -11.82 0.11 -8.62
N PHE A 72 -12.31 -0.66 -7.64
CA PHE A 72 -13.63 -1.28 -7.71
C PHE A 72 -14.76 -0.29 -7.37
N TYR A 73 -14.43 0.83 -6.72
CA TYR A 73 -15.39 1.83 -6.25
C TYR A 73 -14.98 3.25 -6.68
N PRO A 74 -14.83 3.51 -8.02
CA PRO A 74 -14.39 4.81 -8.49
C PRO A 74 -15.35 5.91 -8.04
N GLY A 75 -14.83 6.96 -7.40
CA GLY A 75 -15.61 8.07 -6.90
C GLY A 75 -16.46 7.79 -5.65
N ASN A 76 -16.34 6.60 -5.06
CA ASN A 76 -17.01 6.23 -3.82
C ASN A 76 -15.99 5.86 -2.72
N PRO A 77 -15.38 6.88 -2.07
CA PRO A 77 -14.32 6.65 -1.09
C PRO A 77 -14.79 5.94 0.18
N GLU A 78 -16.06 6.10 0.57
CA GLU A 78 -16.61 5.42 1.75
C GLU A 78 -16.69 3.91 1.54
N GLU A 79 -17.23 3.47 0.41
CA GLU A 79 -17.33 2.05 0.09
C GLU A 79 -15.93 1.43 -0.11
N ALA A 80 -15.03 2.13 -0.82
CA ALA A 80 -13.64 1.71 -0.98
C ALA A 80 -12.95 1.53 0.38
N TYR A 81 -13.16 2.46 1.31
CA TYR A 81 -12.65 2.38 2.68
C TYR A 81 -13.19 1.15 3.42
N VAL A 82 -14.52 0.98 3.45
CA VAL A 82 -15.16 -0.12 4.17
C VAL A 82 -14.68 -1.46 3.65
N ARG A 83 -14.68 -1.67 2.33
CA ARG A 83 -14.26 -2.94 1.72
C ARG A 83 -12.79 -3.25 1.91
N ALA A 84 -11.93 -2.24 1.80
CA ALA A 84 -10.51 -2.42 2.09
C ALA A 84 -10.28 -2.75 3.57
N TYR A 85 -10.97 -2.06 4.49
CA TYR A 85 -10.88 -2.32 5.92
C TYR A 85 -11.33 -3.75 6.28
N GLU A 86 -12.45 -4.21 5.73
CA GLU A 86 -12.96 -5.56 5.95
C GLU A 86 -12.00 -6.63 5.40
N THR A 87 -11.42 -6.38 4.22
CA THR A 87 -10.53 -7.32 3.55
C THR A 87 -9.14 -7.35 4.18
N ALA A 88 -8.69 -6.27 4.84
CA ALA A 88 -7.41 -6.18 5.54
C ALA A 88 -7.40 -6.93 6.89
N PHE A 89 -7.99 -8.13 6.95
CA PHE A 89 -8.10 -8.93 8.18
C PHE A 89 -6.75 -9.39 8.75
N PHE A 90 -5.68 -9.32 7.99
CA PHE A 90 -4.31 -9.63 8.42
C PHE A 90 -3.56 -8.43 9.00
N ASP A 91 -4.05 -7.22 8.76
CA ASP A 91 -3.52 -6.00 9.38
C ASP A 91 -3.98 -5.87 10.84
N ILE A 92 -3.16 -5.24 11.67
CA ILE A 92 -3.42 -5.06 13.09
C ILE A 92 -3.56 -3.56 13.42
N GLY A 93 -4.57 -3.23 14.23
CA GLY A 93 -4.78 -1.87 14.73
C GLY A 93 -4.96 -0.86 13.59
N TYR A 94 -4.30 0.29 13.68
CA TYR A 94 -4.41 1.36 12.70
C TYR A 94 -3.79 1.04 11.31
N ALA A 95 -3.13 -0.11 11.16
CA ALA A 95 -2.72 -0.57 9.83
C ALA A 95 -3.92 -0.79 8.90
N ARG A 96 -5.04 -1.32 9.44
CA ARG A 96 -6.28 -1.49 8.67
C ARG A 96 -6.87 -0.16 8.22
N GLU A 97 -6.83 0.85 9.11
CA GLU A 97 -7.25 2.21 8.79
C GLU A 97 -6.37 2.81 7.67
N ALA A 98 -5.03 2.70 7.78
CA ALA A 98 -4.12 3.21 6.77
C ALA A 98 -4.34 2.56 5.39
N THR A 99 -4.55 1.24 5.35
CA THR A 99 -4.88 0.50 4.13
C THR A 99 -6.21 0.97 3.53
N ALA A 100 -7.24 1.15 4.36
CA ALA A 100 -8.55 1.63 3.94
C ALA A 100 -8.50 3.07 3.40
N LEU A 101 -7.78 3.97 4.07
CA LEU A 101 -7.59 5.36 3.63
C LEU A 101 -6.85 5.44 2.29
N LEU A 102 -5.85 4.60 2.07
CA LEU A 102 -5.15 4.56 0.79
C LEU A 102 -6.08 4.09 -0.34
N SER A 103 -6.93 3.11 -0.08
CA SER A 103 -7.94 2.65 -1.04
C SER A 103 -8.99 3.74 -1.33
N ALA A 104 -9.44 4.46 -0.31
CA ALA A 104 -10.33 5.60 -0.48
C ALA A 104 -9.69 6.73 -1.30
N ALA A 105 -8.42 7.04 -1.03
CA ALA A 105 -7.67 8.01 -1.82
C ALA A 105 -7.58 7.60 -3.30
N GLN A 106 -7.33 6.32 -3.58
CA GLN A 106 -7.27 5.82 -4.96
C GLN A 106 -8.62 5.88 -5.67
N SER A 107 -9.74 5.66 -4.97
CA SER A 107 -11.08 5.74 -5.57
C SER A 107 -11.40 7.14 -6.09
N LEU A 108 -10.91 8.17 -5.42
CA LEU A 108 -11.03 9.56 -5.86
C LEU A 108 -9.99 9.93 -6.92
N ALA A 109 -8.76 9.51 -6.73
CA ALA A 109 -7.67 9.80 -7.67
C ALA A 109 -7.95 9.25 -9.08
N VAL A 110 -8.49 8.05 -9.20
CA VAL A 110 -8.76 7.39 -10.49
C VAL A 110 -9.82 8.09 -11.33
N ILE A 111 -10.70 8.87 -10.71
CA ILE A 111 -11.69 9.69 -11.43
C ILE A 111 -11.19 11.12 -11.71
N GLY A 112 -9.91 11.40 -11.47
CA GLY A 112 -9.27 12.66 -11.79
C GLY A 112 -9.43 13.76 -10.73
N CYS A 113 -9.72 13.42 -9.48
CA CYS A 113 -9.70 14.40 -8.41
C CYS A 113 -8.27 14.89 -8.13
N GLU A 114 -8.12 16.18 -7.83
CA GLU A 114 -6.84 16.78 -7.47
C GLU A 114 -6.33 16.28 -6.11
N PRO A 115 -5.01 16.16 -5.90
CA PRO A 115 -4.45 15.60 -4.66
C PRO A 115 -4.89 16.31 -3.37
N ASP A 116 -5.00 17.64 -3.38
CA ASP A 116 -5.45 18.41 -2.20
C ASP A 116 -6.91 18.08 -1.85
N PHE A 117 -7.77 17.94 -2.86
CA PHE A 117 -9.16 17.52 -2.68
C PHE A 117 -9.25 16.08 -2.12
N VAL A 118 -8.47 15.17 -2.68
CA VAL A 118 -8.41 13.77 -2.19
C VAL A 118 -8.02 13.73 -0.72
N ILE A 119 -7.00 14.50 -0.33
CA ILE A 119 -6.54 14.58 1.06
C ILE A 119 -7.64 15.15 1.97
N GLU A 120 -8.32 16.22 1.55
CA GLU A 120 -9.41 16.82 2.33
C GLU A 120 -10.56 15.82 2.56
N GLU A 121 -10.97 15.11 1.53
CA GLU A 121 -12.04 14.11 1.61
C GLU A 121 -11.67 12.96 2.56
N ILE A 122 -10.47 12.37 2.43
CA ILE A 122 -10.07 11.24 3.28
C ILE A 122 -9.89 11.65 4.75
N LEU A 123 -9.55 12.90 5.06
CA LEU A 123 -9.44 13.40 6.43
C LEU A 123 -10.79 13.50 7.16
N ASN A 124 -11.90 13.40 6.43
CA ASN A 124 -13.25 13.44 6.96
C ASN A 124 -13.93 12.07 6.97
N LEU A 125 -13.25 11.02 6.50
CA LEU A 125 -13.79 9.67 6.44
C LEU A 125 -13.69 8.94 7.78
N ASP A 126 -14.82 8.52 8.31
CA ASP A 126 -14.90 7.52 9.38
C ASP A 126 -16.21 6.72 9.26
N PRO A 127 -16.44 6.03 8.13
CA PRO A 127 -17.72 5.34 7.87
C PRO A 127 -17.99 4.19 8.85
N LEU A 128 -16.97 3.71 9.55
CA LEU A 128 -17.06 2.63 10.54
C LEU A 128 -17.07 3.15 12.00
N SER A 129 -17.08 4.46 12.20
CA SER A 129 -17.05 5.10 13.53
C SER A 129 -15.88 4.62 14.41
N LEU A 130 -14.70 4.42 13.80
CA LEU A 130 -13.50 3.93 14.48
C LEU A 130 -12.94 4.94 15.49
N GLY A 131 -13.23 6.22 15.30
CA GLY A 131 -12.84 7.29 16.24
C GLY A 131 -13.55 7.17 17.58
N GLY A 132 -14.75 6.62 17.63
CA GLY A 132 -15.53 6.41 18.85
C GLY A 132 -15.59 7.68 19.71
N SER A 133 -15.29 7.56 21.01
CA SER A 133 -15.26 8.69 21.94
C SER A 133 -14.10 9.66 21.73
N PHE A 134 -13.10 9.33 20.92
CA PHE A 134 -11.98 10.21 20.58
C PHE A 134 -12.28 11.13 19.39
N GLY A 135 -13.40 10.94 18.72
CA GLY A 135 -13.92 11.78 17.64
C GLY A 135 -13.36 11.42 16.26
N LYS A 136 -12.07 11.13 16.12
CA LYS A 136 -11.44 10.72 14.85
C LYS A 136 -10.57 9.48 15.02
N PRO A 137 -10.47 8.60 14.01
CA PRO A 137 -9.52 7.50 14.00
C PRO A 137 -8.07 7.99 14.09
N TYR A 138 -7.18 7.11 14.49
CA TYR A 138 -5.77 7.47 14.80
C TYR A 138 -5.02 8.07 13.62
N VAL A 139 -5.11 7.47 12.44
CA VAL A 139 -4.37 7.94 11.25
C VAL A 139 -4.90 9.31 10.83
N ILE A 140 -6.21 9.45 10.68
CA ILE A 140 -6.86 10.71 10.32
C ILE A 140 -6.56 11.82 11.33
N ALA A 141 -6.59 11.52 12.62
CA ALA A 141 -6.31 12.50 13.66
C ALA A 141 -4.86 12.98 13.65
N SER A 142 -3.92 12.12 13.19
CA SER A 142 -2.48 12.40 13.22
C SER A 142 -1.93 13.02 11.93
N LEU A 143 -2.65 12.92 10.81
CA LEU A 143 -2.20 13.42 9.50
C LEU A 143 -2.07 14.96 9.38
N PRO A 144 -3.00 15.79 9.95
CA PRO A 144 -3.04 17.24 9.67
C PRO A 144 -1.74 17.98 9.95
N ASP A 145 -1.04 17.65 11.02
CA ASP A 145 0.23 18.32 11.38
C ASP A 145 1.30 18.13 10.30
N PHE A 146 1.41 16.94 9.73
CA PHE A 146 2.35 16.65 8.66
C PHE A 146 1.97 17.34 7.35
N LEU A 147 0.67 17.40 7.06
CA LEU A 147 0.14 18.01 5.84
C LEU A 147 0.38 19.52 5.80
N LEU A 148 0.24 20.20 6.94
CA LEU A 148 0.48 21.63 7.08
C LEU A 148 1.97 21.96 6.97
N ASP A 149 2.81 21.27 7.74
CA ASP A 149 4.25 21.51 7.80
C ASP A 149 4.95 21.30 6.44
N ALA A 150 4.47 20.37 5.64
CA ALA A 150 5.06 20.00 4.35
C ALA A 150 4.41 20.67 3.13
N LYS A 151 3.46 21.60 3.31
CA LYS A 151 2.64 22.13 2.20
C LYS A 151 3.45 22.73 1.05
N SER A 152 4.59 23.34 1.33
CA SER A 152 5.45 23.99 0.33
C SER A 152 6.73 23.23 0.01
N LEU A 153 6.91 22.03 0.57
CA LEU A 153 8.13 21.25 0.39
C LEU A 153 8.04 20.38 -0.85
N THR A 154 9.13 20.32 -1.62
CA THR A 154 9.25 19.49 -2.83
C THR A 154 10.62 18.81 -2.90
N GLY A 155 10.75 17.79 -3.75
CA GLY A 155 12.02 17.15 -4.07
C GLY A 155 12.85 16.74 -2.85
N VAL A 156 14.12 17.12 -2.87
CA VAL A 156 15.09 16.76 -1.81
C VAL A 156 14.70 17.30 -0.43
N ASP A 157 14.09 18.49 -0.37
CA ASP A 157 13.70 19.08 0.91
C ASP A 157 12.51 18.34 1.53
N LEU A 158 11.57 17.88 0.70
CA LEU A 158 10.50 16.99 1.14
C LEU A 158 11.07 15.64 1.63
N ALA A 159 12.01 15.04 0.90
CA ALA A 159 12.62 13.77 1.31
C ALA A 159 13.34 13.90 2.66
N LYS A 160 14.10 14.97 2.87
CA LYS A 160 14.78 15.25 4.15
C LYS A 160 13.79 15.50 5.29
N TYR A 161 12.75 16.29 5.04
CA TYR A 161 11.69 16.54 6.00
C TYR A 161 11.03 15.24 6.47
N LEU A 162 10.57 14.43 5.53
CA LEU A 162 9.91 13.16 5.81
C LEU A 162 10.82 12.20 6.60
N SER A 163 12.07 12.04 6.16
CA SER A 163 13.05 11.19 6.86
C SER A 163 13.24 11.62 8.31
N LYS A 164 13.35 12.94 8.57
CA LYS A 164 13.54 13.50 9.90
C LYS A 164 12.27 13.44 10.74
N ARG A 165 11.15 13.90 10.20
CA ARG A 165 9.88 14.03 10.93
C ARG A 165 9.29 12.68 11.31
N LEU A 166 9.52 11.66 10.47
CA LEU A 166 9.03 10.28 10.65
C LEU A 166 10.06 9.35 11.30
N SER A 167 11.21 9.85 11.75
CA SER A 167 12.31 9.03 12.28
C SER A 167 11.98 8.26 13.57
N HIS A 168 10.96 8.67 14.30
CA HIS A 168 10.50 8.00 15.51
C HIS A 168 9.53 6.84 15.24
N TYR A 169 8.99 6.74 14.02
CA TYR A 169 8.20 5.58 13.59
C TYR A 169 9.13 4.47 13.07
N ASN A 170 8.73 3.22 13.29
CA ASN A 170 9.42 2.09 12.66
C ASN A 170 9.36 2.23 11.14
N VAL A 171 10.38 1.69 10.43
CA VAL A 171 10.41 1.74 8.96
C VAL A 171 9.25 0.98 8.30
N PHE A 172 8.66 -0.01 8.99
CA PHE A 172 7.48 -0.75 8.53
C PHE A 172 6.15 -0.18 9.05
N ASP A 173 6.17 1.00 9.67
CA ASP A 173 4.98 1.60 10.25
C ASP A 173 4.03 2.11 9.17
N PRO A 174 2.73 1.70 9.18
CA PRO A 174 1.76 2.12 8.17
C PRO A 174 1.48 3.62 8.19
N PHE A 175 1.57 4.29 9.35
CA PHE A 175 1.44 5.73 9.41
C PHE A 175 2.56 6.43 8.66
N ARG A 176 3.80 5.96 8.82
CA ARG A 176 4.95 6.47 8.06
C ARG A 176 4.73 6.33 6.56
N ALA A 177 4.27 5.17 6.11
CA ALA A 177 4.05 4.89 4.69
C ALA A 177 2.94 5.75 4.07
N ILE A 178 1.80 5.91 4.76
CA ILE A 178 0.69 6.72 4.21
C ILE A 178 1.03 8.21 4.18
N VAL A 179 1.75 8.75 5.19
CA VAL A 179 2.23 10.13 5.16
C VAL A 179 3.15 10.36 3.96
N ILE A 180 4.10 9.45 3.71
CA ILE A 180 4.99 9.54 2.54
C ILE A 180 4.17 9.52 1.26
N ALA A 181 3.27 8.56 1.09
CA ALA A 181 2.47 8.42 -0.13
C ALA A 181 1.63 9.66 -0.43
N LEU A 182 0.93 10.19 0.57
CA LEU A 182 0.06 11.36 0.39
C LEU A 182 0.87 12.63 0.11
N LEU A 183 1.92 12.91 0.89
CA LEU A 183 2.71 14.14 0.73
C LEU A 183 3.52 14.14 -0.56
N VAL A 184 4.09 13.01 -0.93
CA VAL A 184 4.86 12.89 -2.17
C VAL A 184 3.95 12.99 -3.39
N SER A 185 2.79 12.33 -3.36
CA SER A 185 1.81 12.43 -4.47
C SER A 185 1.25 13.84 -4.60
N ARG A 186 0.95 14.52 -3.48
CA ARG A 186 0.52 15.92 -3.49
C ARG A 186 1.55 16.86 -4.12
N ALA A 187 2.82 16.67 -3.76
CA ALA A 187 3.90 17.56 -4.19
C ALA A 187 4.33 17.34 -5.65
N HIS A 188 4.10 16.15 -6.19
CA HIS A 188 4.67 15.72 -7.48
C HIS A 188 3.70 14.90 -8.34
N SER A 189 2.38 15.14 -8.26
CA SER A 189 1.42 14.48 -9.16
C SER A 189 1.64 14.82 -10.63
N ASP A 190 2.29 15.94 -10.94
CA ASP A 190 2.69 16.37 -12.29
C ASP A 190 4.03 15.75 -12.76
N ASP A 191 4.85 15.23 -11.84
CA ASP A 191 6.11 14.52 -12.13
C ASP A 191 6.22 13.23 -11.30
N PRO A 192 5.49 12.15 -11.71
CA PRO A 192 5.48 10.90 -10.96
C PRO A 192 6.84 10.20 -10.90
N TRP A 193 7.75 10.50 -11.84
CA TRP A 193 9.12 9.98 -11.76
C TRP A 193 9.92 10.62 -10.62
N LEU A 194 9.84 11.94 -10.47
CA LEU A 194 10.44 12.63 -9.33
C LEU A 194 9.78 12.21 -8.02
N ALA A 195 8.46 12.01 -8.01
CA ALA A 195 7.74 11.49 -6.86
C ALA A 195 8.32 10.15 -6.37
N LEU A 196 8.51 9.20 -7.29
CA LEU A 196 9.13 7.91 -6.95
C LEU A 196 10.56 8.08 -6.44
N GLN A 197 11.36 8.99 -7.02
CA GLN A 197 12.69 9.30 -6.52
C GLN A 197 12.67 9.85 -5.09
N VAL A 198 11.70 10.70 -4.74
CA VAL A 198 11.51 11.20 -3.36
C VAL A 198 11.13 10.05 -2.42
N ALA A 199 10.24 9.16 -2.85
CA ALA A 199 9.81 8.01 -2.05
C ALA A 199 10.94 7.02 -1.75
N VAL A 200 11.84 6.75 -2.72
CA VAL A 200 12.99 5.84 -2.51
C VAL A 200 14.16 6.50 -1.77
N ASN A 201 14.15 7.82 -1.58
CA ASN A 201 15.19 8.54 -0.85
C ASN A 201 14.78 8.81 0.62
N GLN A 202 14.12 7.87 1.25
CA GLN A 202 13.78 7.91 2.67
C GLN A 202 14.84 7.20 3.51
N TRP A 203 15.24 7.82 4.62
CA TRP A 203 16.28 7.32 5.49
C TRP A 203 15.77 6.90 6.85
N ASP A 204 16.30 5.79 7.35
CA ASP A 204 16.25 5.43 8.77
C ASP A 204 17.38 6.19 9.48
N LEU A 205 17.01 7.14 10.35
CA LEU A 205 17.96 8.01 11.03
C LEU A 205 18.32 7.42 12.41
N GLY A 206 19.60 7.52 12.76
CA GLY A 206 20.07 7.23 14.11
C GLY A 206 19.63 8.29 15.13
N GLN A 207 19.86 8.03 16.41
CA GLN A 207 19.50 8.94 17.51
C GLN A 207 20.13 10.35 17.39
N ASN A 208 21.28 10.44 16.73
CA ASN A 208 21.95 11.72 16.43
C ASN A 208 21.46 12.38 15.14
N GLY A 209 20.42 11.84 14.49
CA GLY A 209 19.88 12.34 13.23
C GLY A 209 20.71 12.02 11.98
N SER A 210 21.80 11.25 12.09
CA SER A 210 22.57 10.83 10.93
C SER A 210 21.93 9.64 10.23
N PRO A 211 22.02 9.54 8.88
CA PRO A 211 21.53 8.40 8.13
C PRO A 211 22.25 7.13 8.57
N ARG A 212 21.50 6.08 8.90
CA ARG A 212 22.01 4.74 9.23
C ARG A 212 21.93 3.82 8.01
N ARG A 213 20.79 3.83 7.35
CA ARG A 213 20.50 3.01 6.16
C ARG A 213 19.29 3.61 5.45
N PHE A 214 19.01 3.14 4.26
CA PHE A 214 17.71 3.37 3.65
C PHE A 214 16.60 2.77 4.53
N ALA A 215 15.46 3.45 4.60
CA ALA A 215 14.25 2.94 5.22
C ALA A 215 13.68 1.80 4.36
N ASP A 216 12.40 1.48 4.52
CA ASP A 216 11.70 0.46 3.72
C ASP A 216 11.26 1.04 2.34
N VAL A 217 12.25 1.49 1.57
CA VAL A 217 12.04 2.36 0.39
C VAL A 217 11.36 1.69 -0.79
N ASP A 218 11.53 0.39 -0.97
CA ASP A 218 10.85 -0.41 -1.98
C ASP A 218 9.33 -0.46 -1.71
N CYS A 219 8.95 -0.67 -0.45
CA CYS A 219 7.56 -0.64 -0.04
C CYS A 219 6.97 0.78 -0.16
N TYR A 220 7.69 1.82 0.28
CA TYR A 220 7.22 3.20 0.12
C TYR A 220 7.03 3.59 -1.34
N ALA A 221 7.96 3.18 -2.22
CA ALA A 221 7.84 3.42 -3.65
C ALA A 221 6.65 2.67 -4.26
N SER A 222 6.39 1.43 -3.83
CA SER A 222 5.24 0.64 -4.27
C SER A 222 3.92 1.30 -3.87
N ILE A 223 3.79 1.70 -2.59
CA ILE A 223 2.60 2.35 -2.05
C ILE A 223 2.37 3.71 -2.72
N THR A 224 3.41 4.55 -2.80
CA THR A 224 3.35 5.86 -3.46
C THR A 224 3.05 5.71 -4.95
N GLY A 225 3.71 4.78 -5.64
CA GLY A 225 3.50 4.51 -7.06
C GLY A 225 2.10 4.01 -7.39
N SER A 226 1.50 3.24 -6.48
CA SER A 226 0.11 2.81 -6.62
C SER A 226 -0.86 3.99 -6.59
N LEU A 227 -0.67 4.96 -5.67
CA LEU A 227 -1.48 6.17 -5.60
C LEU A 227 -1.22 7.12 -6.79
N LEU A 228 0.06 7.31 -7.15
CA LEU A 228 0.44 8.11 -8.34
C LEU A 228 -0.14 7.53 -9.63
N GLY A 229 -0.14 6.21 -9.77
CA GLY A 229 -0.76 5.55 -10.91
C GLY A 229 -2.25 5.84 -11.04
N ALA A 230 -2.95 6.02 -9.91
CA ALA A 230 -4.35 6.44 -9.90
C ALA A 230 -4.53 7.90 -10.33
N PHE A 231 -3.61 8.81 -9.93
CA PHE A 231 -3.66 10.23 -10.32
C PHE A 231 -3.27 10.45 -11.79
N CYS A 232 -2.18 9.84 -12.23
CA CYS A 232 -1.50 10.24 -13.49
C CYS A 232 -1.61 9.20 -14.61
N GLY A 233 -1.95 7.95 -14.28
CA GLY A 233 -1.84 6.83 -15.22
C GLY A 233 -0.38 6.45 -15.54
N SER A 234 -0.20 5.32 -16.21
CA SER A 234 1.13 4.79 -16.58
C SER A 234 1.85 5.59 -17.66
N GLY A 235 1.11 6.35 -18.47
CA GLY A 235 1.68 7.15 -19.59
C GLY A 235 2.54 8.34 -19.14
N SER A 236 2.48 8.72 -17.86
CA SER A 236 3.28 9.80 -17.28
C SER A 236 4.66 9.35 -16.78
N LEU A 237 4.94 8.04 -16.76
CA LEU A 237 6.24 7.48 -16.39
C LEU A 237 7.19 7.41 -17.62
N PRO A 238 8.53 7.48 -17.41
CA PRO A 238 9.49 7.35 -18.48
C PRO A 238 9.36 6.00 -19.21
N LEU A 239 9.06 6.02 -20.51
CA LEU A 239 8.77 4.83 -21.32
C LEU A 239 9.82 3.72 -21.16
N GLN A 240 11.10 4.10 -21.18
CA GLN A 240 12.20 3.14 -21.03
C GLN A 240 12.14 2.37 -19.71
N GLN A 241 11.69 2.99 -18.62
CA GLN A 241 11.58 2.33 -17.32
C GLN A 241 10.34 1.42 -17.29
N VAL A 242 9.25 1.86 -17.88
CA VAL A 242 8.04 1.05 -18.03
C VAL A 242 8.35 -0.22 -18.82
N GLU A 243 9.00 -0.09 -19.99
CA GLU A 243 9.40 -1.22 -20.83
C GLU A 243 10.28 -2.22 -20.09
N LYS A 244 11.27 -1.75 -19.30
CA LYS A 244 12.12 -2.61 -18.48
C LYS A 244 11.33 -3.41 -17.44
N VAL A 245 10.36 -2.77 -16.78
CA VAL A 245 9.50 -3.43 -15.78
C VAL A 245 8.63 -4.48 -16.45
N LEU A 246 7.98 -4.15 -17.56
CA LEU A 246 7.14 -5.07 -18.32
C LEU A 246 7.94 -6.29 -18.79
N GLU A 247 9.11 -6.07 -19.38
CA GLU A 247 9.97 -7.15 -19.87
C GLU A 247 10.50 -8.01 -18.73
N SER A 248 10.96 -7.42 -17.64
CA SER A 248 11.42 -8.17 -16.46
C SER A 248 10.33 -9.07 -15.89
N ASN A 249 9.08 -8.59 -15.82
CA ASN A 249 7.97 -9.40 -15.33
C ASN A 249 7.63 -10.56 -16.27
N ARG A 250 7.69 -10.34 -17.59
CA ARG A 250 7.51 -11.42 -18.55
C ARG A 250 8.60 -12.48 -18.44
N GLN A 251 9.87 -12.05 -18.34
CA GLN A 251 11.01 -12.98 -18.29
C GLN A 251 11.11 -13.74 -16.97
N VAL A 252 10.96 -13.07 -15.83
CA VAL A 252 11.19 -13.66 -14.52
C VAL A 252 9.98 -14.41 -13.99
N TYR A 253 8.79 -13.83 -14.14
CA TYR A 253 7.56 -14.35 -13.54
C TYR A 253 6.58 -14.95 -14.55
N ASN A 254 6.86 -14.81 -15.86
CA ASN A 254 5.93 -15.16 -16.93
C ASN A 254 4.56 -14.44 -16.77
N ILE A 255 4.62 -13.18 -16.32
CA ILE A 255 3.45 -12.33 -16.12
C ILE A 255 3.49 -11.19 -17.12
N ASP A 256 2.45 -11.08 -17.95
CA ASP A 256 2.20 -9.90 -18.75
C ASP A 256 1.30 -8.94 -17.95
N ILE A 257 1.92 -7.83 -17.48
CA ILE A 257 1.22 -6.84 -16.63
C ILE A 257 0.11 -6.15 -17.43
N GLU A 258 0.33 -5.86 -18.71
CA GLU A 258 -0.67 -5.16 -19.55
C GLU A 258 -1.92 -6.01 -19.76
N ILE A 259 -1.73 -7.30 -20.07
CA ILE A 259 -2.86 -8.24 -20.17
C ILE A 259 -3.55 -8.40 -18.82
N THR A 260 -2.79 -8.44 -17.72
CA THR A 260 -3.35 -8.57 -16.37
C THR A 260 -4.17 -7.34 -16.00
N ALA A 261 -3.65 -6.14 -16.26
CA ALA A 261 -4.36 -4.88 -16.02
C ALA A 261 -5.64 -4.79 -16.87
N LYS A 262 -5.59 -5.16 -18.16
CA LYS A 262 -6.77 -5.19 -19.01
C LYS A 262 -7.85 -6.13 -18.48
N ARG A 263 -7.49 -7.35 -18.10
CA ARG A 263 -8.44 -8.31 -17.51
C ARG A 263 -9.06 -7.78 -16.21
N PHE A 264 -8.29 -7.06 -15.42
CA PHE A 264 -8.77 -6.43 -14.19
C PHE A 264 -9.81 -5.33 -14.50
N ILE A 265 -9.54 -4.48 -15.49
CA ILE A 265 -10.49 -3.45 -15.94
C ILE A 265 -11.77 -4.10 -16.49
N ASP A 266 -11.64 -5.11 -17.34
CA ASP A 266 -12.80 -5.85 -17.88
C ASP A 266 -13.68 -6.41 -16.76
N LEU A 267 -13.07 -6.94 -15.69
CA LEU A 267 -13.79 -7.43 -14.52
C LEU A 267 -14.56 -6.31 -13.80
N ILE A 268 -13.91 -5.16 -13.57
CA ILE A 268 -14.56 -4.00 -12.92
C ILE A 268 -15.76 -3.54 -13.73
N LEU A 269 -15.62 -3.41 -15.05
CA LEU A 269 -16.70 -2.98 -15.93
C LEU A 269 -17.88 -3.96 -15.95
N GLN A 270 -17.61 -5.26 -15.89
CA GLN A 270 -18.66 -6.28 -15.76
C GLN A 270 -19.43 -6.15 -14.44
N LEU A 271 -18.72 -6.01 -13.31
CA LEU A 271 -19.35 -5.86 -11.99
C LEU A 271 -20.14 -4.55 -11.83
N SER A 272 -19.82 -3.53 -12.60
CA SER A 272 -20.53 -2.24 -12.59
C SER A 272 -21.80 -2.26 -13.46
N SER A 273 -22.01 -3.30 -14.26
CA SER A 273 -23.12 -3.44 -15.19
C SER A 273 -24.27 -4.28 -14.61
N ASP A 274 -24.01 -5.00 -13.54
CA ASP A 274 -24.98 -5.81 -12.78
C ASP A 274 -25.54 -5.01 -11.58
#